data_b9b51e9772641ef0d8667923a8c09f6a
#
_entry.id   b9b51e9772641ef0d8667923a8c09f6a
#
_cell.length_a   1.000
_cell.length_b   1.000
_cell.length_c   1.000
_cell.angle_alpha   90.00
_cell.angle_beta   90.00
_cell.angle_gamma   90.00
#
_symmetry.space_group_name_H-M   'P 1'
#
loop_
_entity.id
_entity.type
_entity.pdbx_description
1 polymer ?
#
loop_
_entity_poly.entity_id
_entity_poly.type
_entity_poly.pdbx_seq_one_letter_code
_entity_poly.pdbx_strand_id
1 'polypeptide(L)'
;QVELGRILPEKAKVSVPLYYSYGKTTVKPKYNPFDTDMMLQDAIDALATQQERDSLSSLTTHTERSRNLSFSGIRVNIASKKHPMPYDPANFTFNYSHTEQSTEGETTVYENERTWKGGMNYSWSPNWKTWEPFKDLKGKSKWLQIVKDQNLSYAPQSITFNTDLTRNYYELQERDL
;
A
#
# COMPACT_ATOMS: atom_id res chain seq x y z
N GLN A 1 -4.23 -9.16 -8.89
CA GLN A 1 -5.22 -8.36 -8.16
C GLN A 1 -6.57 -9.05 -8.19
N VAL A 2 -7.23 -9.14 -7.04
CA VAL A 2 -8.53 -9.81 -6.88
C VAL A 2 -9.46 -8.90 -6.09
N GLU A 3 -10.72 -8.78 -6.52
CA GLU A 3 -11.77 -8.06 -5.81
C GLU A 3 -12.57 -9.04 -4.94
N LEU A 4 -12.22 -9.11 -3.65
CA LEU A 4 -12.88 -10.01 -2.69
C LEU A 4 -14.31 -9.58 -2.37
N GLY A 5 -14.67 -8.34 -2.61
CA GLY A 5 -16.03 -7.84 -2.44
C GLY A 5 -17.07 -8.60 -3.26
N ARG A 6 -16.65 -9.24 -4.38
CA ARG A 6 -17.53 -10.07 -5.22
C ARG A 6 -17.97 -11.38 -4.57
N ILE A 7 -17.26 -11.84 -3.54
CA ILE A 7 -17.61 -13.05 -2.79
C ILE A 7 -18.72 -12.75 -1.77
N LEU A 8 -18.87 -11.49 -1.38
CA LEU A 8 -19.88 -11.03 -0.44
C LEU A 8 -21.23 -10.81 -1.15
N PRO A 9 -22.35 -10.93 -0.44
CA PRO A 9 -23.66 -10.65 -1.01
C PRO A 9 -23.71 -9.21 -1.57
N GLU A 10 -24.28 -9.01 -2.76
CA GLU A 10 -24.41 -7.69 -3.41
C GLU A 10 -25.06 -6.64 -2.53
N LYS A 11 -25.94 -7.07 -1.60
CA LYS A 11 -26.60 -6.19 -0.63
C LYS A 11 -25.62 -5.54 0.36
N ALA A 12 -24.48 -6.15 0.60
CA ALA A 12 -23.45 -5.62 1.51
C ALA A 12 -22.72 -4.41 0.91
N LYS A 13 -22.67 -4.28 -0.44
CA LYS A 13 -22.05 -3.19 -1.17
C LYS A 13 -20.61 -2.89 -0.69
N VAL A 14 -19.85 -3.92 -0.38
CA VAL A 14 -18.49 -3.84 0.14
C VAL A 14 -17.51 -4.03 -1.02
N SER A 15 -16.50 -3.16 -1.09
CA SER A 15 -15.35 -3.29 -1.99
C SER A 15 -14.12 -3.62 -1.17
N VAL A 16 -13.44 -4.72 -1.51
CA VAL A 16 -12.23 -5.19 -0.84
C VAL A 16 -11.23 -5.64 -1.91
N PRO A 17 -10.53 -4.69 -2.55
CA PRO A 17 -9.52 -5.04 -3.53
C PRO A 17 -8.26 -5.58 -2.82
N LEU A 18 -7.87 -6.79 -3.21
CA LEU A 18 -6.67 -7.47 -2.74
C LEU A 18 -5.61 -7.47 -3.84
N TYR A 19 -4.42 -7.06 -3.50
CA TYR A 19 -3.23 -7.24 -4.30
C TYR A 19 -2.22 -8.10 -3.54
N TYR A 20 -1.71 -9.13 -4.21
CA TYR A 20 -0.63 -9.96 -3.71
C TYR A 20 0.45 -10.09 -4.78
N SER A 21 1.71 -9.92 -4.38
CA SER A 21 2.85 -10.20 -5.22
C SER A 21 3.91 -10.98 -4.44
N TYR A 22 4.59 -11.87 -5.16
CA TYR A 22 5.74 -12.62 -4.69
C TYR A 22 6.84 -12.54 -5.74
N GLY A 23 8.03 -12.18 -5.32
CA GLY A 23 9.23 -12.15 -6.14
C GLY A 23 10.34 -12.95 -5.47
N LYS A 24 11.13 -13.67 -6.28
CA LYS A 24 12.36 -14.30 -5.85
C LYS A 24 13.41 -14.06 -6.92
N THR A 25 14.50 -13.45 -6.54
CA THR A 25 15.68 -13.24 -7.38
C THR A 25 16.82 -14.05 -6.79
N THR A 26 17.51 -14.80 -7.64
CA THR A 26 18.67 -15.59 -7.23
C THR A 26 19.82 -15.25 -8.16
N VAL A 27 20.93 -14.81 -7.59
CA VAL A 27 22.14 -14.46 -8.31
C VAL A 27 23.26 -15.38 -7.83
N LYS A 28 23.90 -16.08 -8.77
CA LYS A 28 25.09 -16.88 -8.51
C LYS A 28 26.30 -16.15 -9.06
N PRO A 29 27.34 -15.88 -8.27
CA PRO A 29 28.56 -15.26 -8.77
C PRO A 29 29.30 -16.22 -9.70
N LYS A 30 30.04 -15.66 -10.66
CA LYS A 30 30.83 -16.45 -11.58
C LYS A 30 32.11 -17.02 -10.91
N TYR A 31 32.70 -16.22 -10.03
CA TYR A 31 33.90 -16.58 -9.29
C TYR A 31 33.52 -16.91 -7.85
N ASN A 32 34.32 -17.77 -7.22
CA ASN A 32 34.16 -18.10 -5.81
C ASN A 32 34.44 -16.84 -4.94
N PRO A 33 33.48 -16.34 -4.13
CA PRO A 33 33.73 -15.17 -3.30
C PRO A 33 34.82 -15.36 -2.23
N PHE A 34 35.09 -16.63 -1.85
CA PHE A 34 36.10 -16.97 -0.86
C PHE A 34 37.49 -17.22 -1.50
N ASP A 35 37.54 -17.39 -2.81
CA ASP A 35 38.76 -17.52 -3.60
C ASP A 35 38.51 -16.97 -5.01
N THR A 36 38.80 -15.69 -5.18
CA THR A 36 38.46 -14.94 -6.41
C THR A 36 39.25 -15.37 -7.66
N ASP A 37 40.29 -16.16 -7.49
CA ASP A 37 41.09 -16.69 -8.61
C ASP A 37 40.47 -17.97 -9.21
N MET A 38 39.47 -18.56 -8.51
CA MET A 38 38.79 -19.78 -8.92
C MET A 38 37.36 -19.52 -9.39
N MET A 39 36.90 -20.15 -10.45
CA MET A 39 35.49 -20.14 -10.81
C MET A 39 34.69 -20.91 -9.77
N LEU A 40 33.50 -20.41 -9.41
CA LEU A 40 32.64 -21.05 -8.43
C LEU A 40 32.28 -22.49 -8.79
N GLN A 41 32.06 -22.76 -10.07
CA GLN A 41 31.72 -24.10 -10.53
C GLN A 41 32.90 -25.09 -10.33
N ASP A 42 34.11 -24.64 -10.63
CA ASP A 42 35.33 -25.48 -10.45
C ASP A 42 35.57 -25.76 -8.95
N ALA A 43 35.30 -24.75 -8.08
CA ALA A 43 35.36 -24.92 -6.62
C ALA A 43 34.33 -25.94 -6.12
N ILE A 44 33.09 -25.89 -6.63
CA ILE A 44 32.04 -26.86 -6.28
C ILE A 44 32.42 -28.28 -6.74
N ASP A 45 32.91 -28.42 -7.96
CA ASP A 45 33.24 -29.71 -8.56
C ASP A 45 34.45 -30.37 -7.89
N ALA A 46 35.36 -29.58 -7.31
CA ALA A 46 36.50 -30.06 -6.55
C ALA A 46 36.14 -30.68 -5.19
N LEU A 47 34.94 -30.40 -4.64
CA LEU A 47 34.50 -30.95 -3.37
C LEU A 47 34.07 -32.41 -3.48
N ALA A 48 34.47 -33.22 -2.50
CA ALA A 48 34.28 -34.66 -2.51
C ALA A 48 32.82 -35.08 -2.23
N THR A 49 32.14 -34.38 -1.34
CA THR A 49 30.78 -34.75 -0.89
C THR A 49 29.70 -33.82 -1.46
N GLN A 50 28.52 -34.38 -1.72
CA GLN A 50 27.38 -33.60 -2.18
C GLN A 50 26.97 -32.56 -1.14
N GLN A 51 27.08 -32.86 0.15
CA GLN A 51 26.73 -31.95 1.22
C GLN A 51 27.63 -30.71 1.23
N GLU A 52 28.93 -30.86 0.98
CA GLU A 52 29.85 -29.74 0.91
C GLU A 52 29.54 -28.88 -0.33
N ARG A 53 29.22 -29.49 -1.47
CA ARG A 53 28.82 -28.81 -2.72
C ARG A 53 27.56 -27.95 -2.50
N ASP A 54 26.54 -28.53 -1.89
CA ASP A 54 25.29 -27.85 -1.59
C ASP A 54 25.50 -26.70 -0.59
N SER A 55 26.36 -26.92 0.41
CA SER A 55 26.74 -25.90 1.39
C SER A 55 27.45 -24.74 0.72
N LEU A 56 28.49 -24.97 -0.08
CA LEU A 56 29.22 -23.91 -0.78
C LEU A 56 28.29 -23.16 -1.75
N SER A 57 27.48 -23.88 -2.51
CA SER A 57 26.51 -23.27 -3.43
C SER A 57 25.49 -22.39 -2.70
N SER A 58 25.01 -22.81 -1.54
CA SER A 58 24.07 -22.02 -0.75
C SER A 58 24.72 -20.78 -0.14
N LEU A 59 25.95 -20.91 0.34
CA LEU A 59 26.71 -19.82 0.95
C LEU A 59 27.07 -18.72 -0.05
N THR A 60 27.36 -19.09 -1.30
CA THR A 60 27.77 -18.15 -2.35
C THR A 60 26.62 -17.59 -3.16
N THR A 61 25.43 -18.14 -3.02
CA THR A 61 24.26 -17.70 -3.76
C THR A 61 23.57 -16.56 -3.04
N HIS A 62 23.43 -15.41 -3.72
CA HIS A 62 22.63 -14.29 -3.23
C HIS A 62 21.16 -14.51 -3.61
N THR A 63 20.29 -14.52 -2.61
CA THR A 63 18.84 -14.72 -2.80
C THR A 63 18.06 -13.59 -2.14
N GLU A 64 17.26 -12.91 -2.94
CA GLU A 64 16.29 -11.93 -2.48
C GLU A 64 14.89 -12.48 -2.66
N ARG A 65 14.07 -12.38 -1.62
CA ARG A 65 12.66 -12.72 -1.64
C ARG A 65 11.84 -11.52 -1.23
N SER A 66 10.83 -11.19 -2.00
CA SER A 66 9.89 -10.12 -1.69
C SER A 66 8.46 -10.64 -1.70
N ARG A 67 7.70 -10.25 -0.68
CA ARG A 67 6.27 -10.52 -0.58
C ARG A 67 5.56 -9.22 -0.28
N ASN A 68 4.50 -8.96 -1.01
CA ASN A 68 3.65 -7.81 -0.77
C ASN A 68 2.20 -8.25 -0.77
N LEU A 69 1.50 -7.96 0.32
CA LEU A 69 0.07 -8.12 0.48
C LEU A 69 -0.53 -6.75 0.74
N SER A 70 -1.46 -6.30 -0.09
CA SER A 70 -2.12 -5.03 0.16
C SER A 70 -3.62 -5.09 -0.12
N PHE A 71 -4.35 -4.40 0.73
CA PHE A 71 -5.75 -4.07 0.59
C PHE A 71 -5.84 -2.55 0.45
N SER A 72 -6.26 -2.06 -0.69
CA SER A 72 -6.34 -0.61 -0.94
C SER A 72 -7.78 -0.21 -1.23
N GLY A 73 -8.27 0.79 -0.49
CA GLY A 73 -9.62 1.29 -0.71
C GLY A 73 -10.74 0.37 -0.23
N ILE A 74 -10.54 -0.35 0.89
CA ILE A 74 -11.62 -1.09 1.56
C ILE A 74 -12.69 -0.11 1.97
N ARG A 75 -13.89 -0.27 1.44
CA ARG A 75 -15.02 0.62 1.73
C ARG A 75 -16.35 -0.08 1.62
N VAL A 76 -17.32 0.45 2.37
CA VAL A 76 -18.72 0.05 2.30
C VAL A 76 -19.49 1.14 1.55
N ASN A 77 -20.00 0.85 0.38
CA ASN A 77 -20.71 1.80 -0.47
C ASN A 77 -22.18 1.97 -0.05
N ILE A 78 -22.41 2.21 1.25
CA ILE A 78 -23.71 2.49 1.81
C ILE A 78 -23.73 3.95 2.27
N ALA A 79 -24.53 4.75 1.60
CA ALA A 79 -24.74 6.16 1.92
C ALA A 79 -26.23 6.46 2.09
N SER A 80 -26.54 7.48 2.85
CA SER A 80 -27.90 7.98 3.04
C SER A 80 -28.45 8.54 1.73
N LYS A 81 -29.66 8.12 1.33
CA LYS A 81 -30.23 8.43 0.01
C LYS A 81 -30.62 9.91 -0.17
N LYS A 82 -31.00 10.61 0.90
CA LYS A 82 -31.50 11.98 0.83
C LYS A 82 -30.43 13.05 1.09
N HIS A 83 -29.62 12.83 2.11
CA HIS A 83 -28.54 13.75 2.49
C HIS A 83 -27.33 12.94 2.94
N PRO A 84 -26.10 13.31 2.50
CA PRO A 84 -24.87 12.69 2.98
C PRO A 84 -24.73 12.95 4.50
N MET A 85 -24.72 11.89 5.29
CA MET A 85 -24.56 11.98 6.74
C MET A 85 -23.09 11.76 7.13
N PRO A 86 -22.60 12.44 8.17
CA PRO A 86 -21.21 12.30 8.59
C PRO A 86 -20.84 10.87 9.03
N TYR A 87 -21.82 10.10 9.50
CA TYR A 87 -21.63 8.71 9.95
C TYR A 87 -21.91 7.66 8.87
N ASP A 88 -22.12 8.06 7.61
CA ASP A 88 -22.33 7.11 6.52
C ASP A 88 -21.07 6.24 6.33
N PRO A 89 -21.21 4.90 6.24
CA PRO A 89 -20.08 4.01 6.02
C PRO A 89 -19.28 4.33 4.74
N ALA A 90 -19.93 4.90 3.73
CA ALA A 90 -19.31 5.30 2.47
C ALA A 90 -18.25 6.41 2.63
N ASN A 91 -18.27 7.15 3.75
CA ASN A 91 -17.29 8.20 4.04
C ASN A 91 -15.95 7.65 4.52
N PHE A 92 -15.89 6.37 4.89
CA PHE A 92 -14.70 5.72 5.41
C PHE A 92 -14.05 4.83 4.36
N THR A 93 -12.75 4.97 4.23
CA THR A 93 -11.92 4.11 3.38
C THR A 93 -10.73 3.62 4.19
N PHE A 94 -10.46 2.33 4.16
CA PHE A 94 -9.35 1.72 4.87
C PHE A 94 -8.34 1.17 3.88
N ASN A 95 -7.07 1.29 4.24
CA ASN A 95 -5.95 0.74 3.49
C ASN A 95 -5.10 -0.10 4.45
N TYR A 96 -4.58 -1.20 3.96
CA TYR A 96 -3.63 -2.02 4.68
C TYR A 96 -2.60 -2.58 3.72
N SER A 97 -1.33 -2.52 4.09
CA SER A 97 -0.28 -3.21 3.36
C SER A 97 0.71 -3.86 4.30
N HIS A 98 1.16 -5.04 3.89
CA HIS A 98 2.25 -5.77 4.53
C HIS A 98 3.28 -6.12 3.45
N THR A 99 4.48 -5.61 3.63
CA THR A 99 5.63 -5.90 2.77
C THR A 99 6.68 -6.63 3.59
N GLU A 100 7.18 -7.72 3.06
CA GLU A 100 8.26 -8.51 3.62
C GLU A 100 9.36 -8.65 2.56
N GLN A 101 10.57 -8.30 2.93
CA GLN A 101 11.77 -8.50 2.12
C GLN A 101 12.77 -9.32 2.92
N SER A 102 13.32 -10.36 2.31
CA SER A 102 14.33 -11.23 2.90
C SER A 102 15.48 -11.38 1.93
N THR A 103 16.68 -11.11 2.42
CA THR A 103 17.93 -11.22 1.68
C THR A 103 18.86 -12.19 2.37
N GLU A 104 19.44 -13.11 1.62
CA GLU A 104 20.45 -14.07 2.04
C GLU A 104 21.64 -13.98 1.08
N GLY A 105 22.85 -14.07 1.58
CA GLY A 105 24.05 -13.94 0.74
C GLY A 105 25.32 -14.48 1.42
N GLU A 106 26.47 -14.22 0.82
CA GLU A 106 27.77 -14.70 1.30
C GLU A 106 28.14 -14.15 2.67
N THR A 107 27.97 -12.84 2.89
CA THR A 107 28.25 -12.13 4.14
C THR A 107 27.04 -12.05 5.06
N THR A 108 25.86 -12.33 4.54
CA THR A 108 24.59 -12.17 5.25
C THR A 108 23.91 -13.52 5.42
N VAL A 109 23.72 -13.95 6.67
CA VAL A 109 22.97 -15.17 6.95
C VAL A 109 21.49 -14.95 6.64
N TYR A 110 20.94 -13.86 7.15
CA TYR A 110 19.64 -13.33 6.75
C TYR A 110 19.55 -11.83 7.07
N GLU A 111 18.85 -11.13 6.22
CA GLU A 111 18.39 -9.76 6.43
C GLU A 111 16.90 -9.74 6.15
N ASN A 112 16.10 -9.48 7.16
CA ASN A 112 14.64 -9.46 7.07
C ASN A 112 14.12 -8.06 7.38
N GLU A 113 13.40 -7.49 6.44
CA GLU A 113 12.66 -6.26 6.61
C GLU A 113 11.17 -6.54 6.47
N ARG A 114 10.38 -6.12 7.45
CA ARG A 114 8.94 -6.23 7.44
C ARG A 114 8.32 -4.88 7.74
N THR A 115 7.44 -4.45 6.86
CA THR A 115 6.72 -3.19 7.01
C THR A 115 5.22 -3.45 6.97
N TRP A 116 4.53 -2.96 7.99
CA TRP A 116 3.07 -2.91 8.07
C TRP A 116 2.63 -1.46 7.97
N LYS A 117 1.69 -1.19 7.09
CA LYS A 117 1.06 0.12 6.99
C LYS A 117 -0.45 -0.07 7.06
N GLY A 118 -1.09 0.68 7.95
CA GLY A 118 -2.53 0.76 8.05
C GLY A 118 -2.96 2.21 7.94
N GLY A 119 -4.00 2.49 7.18
CA GLY A 119 -4.51 3.84 7.02
C GLY A 119 -6.03 3.88 7.01
N MET A 120 -6.59 4.95 7.52
CA MET A 120 -7.99 5.27 7.44
C MET A 120 -8.15 6.67 6.86
N ASN A 121 -8.98 6.77 5.85
CA ASN A 121 -9.37 8.03 5.24
C ASN A 121 -10.87 8.23 5.45
N TYR A 122 -11.23 9.33 6.09
CA TYR A 122 -12.59 9.79 6.23
C TYR A 122 -12.80 11.01 5.34
N SER A 123 -13.83 11.02 4.54
CA SER A 123 -14.21 12.15 3.68
C SER A 123 -15.71 12.32 3.67
N TRP A 124 -16.17 13.42 4.20
CA TRP A 124 -17.57 13.79 4.19
C TRP A 124 -17.77 15.13 3.48
N SER A 125 -18.67 15.14 2.50
CA SER A 125 -19.02 16.34 1.74
C SER A 125 -20.50 16.64 1.92
N PRO A 126 -20.84 17.47 2.91
CA PRO A 126 -22.23 17.86 3.15
C PRO A 126 -22.74 18.73 2.00
N ASN A 127 -23.97 18.48 1.60
CA ASN A 127 -24.63 19.30 0.59
C ASN A 127 -25.35 20.47 1.24
N TRP A 128 -24.57 21.48 1.66
CA TRP A 128 -25.14 22.70 2.23
C TRP A 128 -25.81 23.54 1.16
N LYS A 129 -26.97 24.10 1.47
CA LYS A 129 -27.57 25.12 0.63
C LYS A 129 -26.70 26.37 0.72
N THR A 130 -26.28 26.86 -0.43
CA THR A 130 -25.59 28.14 -0.53
C THR A 130 -26.55 29.26 -0.13
N TRP A 131 -26.10 30.16 0.70
CA TRP A 131 -26.89 31.33 1.07
C TRP A 131 -26.77 32.38 -0.04
N GLU A 132 -27.92 32.73 -0.67
CA GLU A 132 -28.03 33.70 -1.74
C GLU A 132 -28.78 34.93 -1.22
N PRO A 133 -28.11 35.84 -0.45
CA PRO A 133 -28.77 36.92 0.27
C PRO A 133 -29.46 37.94 -0.64
N PHE A 134 -29.06 38.02 -1.91
CA PHE A 134 -29.52 39.02 -2.83
C PHE A 134 -30.41 38.48 -3.96
N LYS A 135 -30.80 37.21 -3.91
CA LYS A 135 -31.58 36.52 -4.93
C LYS A 135 -32.93 37.20 -5.20
N ASP A 136 -33.57 37.70 -4.15
CA ASP A 136 -34.93 38.28 -4.20
C ASP A 136 -34.95 39.79 -4.50
N LEU A 137 -33.80 40.41 -4.80
CA LEU A 137 -33.75 41.81 -5.17
C LEU A 137 -34.49 42.06 -6.52
N LYS A 138 -35.56 42.85 -6.46
CA LYS A 138 -36.34 43.22 -7.64
C LYS A 138 -35.62 44.34 -8.41
N GLY A 139 -35.13 44.00 -9.64
CA GLY A 139 -34.51 44.97 -10.56
C GLY A 139 -33.89 44.25 -11.78
N LYS A 140 -33.94 44.92 -12.95
CA LYS A 140 -33.47 44.42 -14.23
C LYS A 140 -32.09 45.01 -14.67
N SER A 141 -31.43 45.76 -13.78
CA SER A 141 -30.13 46.39 -14.12
C SER A 141 -29.00 45.32 -14.15
N LYS A 142 -28.09 45.47 -15.11
CA LYS A 142 -26.90 44.61 -15.23
C LYS A 142 -26.04 44.57 -13.95
N TRP A 143 -25.95 45.69 -13.23
CA TRP A 143 -25.25 45.79 -11.96
C TRP A 143 -25.93 44.97 -10.86
N LEU A 144 -27.24 44.95 -10.84
CA LEU A 144 -28.00 44.13 -9.89
C LEU A 144 -27.87 42.63 -10.18
N GLN A 145 -27.62 42.23 -11.42
CA GLN A 145 -27.34 40.85 -11.76
C GLN A 145 -26.01 40.37 -11.12
N ILE A 146 -24.95 41.18 -11.18
CA ILE A 146 -23.66 40.85 -10.58
C ILE A 146 -23.81 40.67 -9.06
N VAL A 147 -24.65 41.46 -8.39
CA VAL A 147 -24.92 41.35 -6.96
C VAL A 147 -25.80 40.14 -6.64
N LYS A 148 -26.76 39.82 -7.50
CA LYS A 148 -27.63 38.64 -7.34
C LYS A 148 -26.89 37.32 -7.53
N ASP A 149 -25.88 37.30 -8.37
CA ASP A 149 -25.07 36.11 -8.65
C ASP A 149 -24.03 35.83 -7.54
N GLN A 150 -23.92 36.74 -6.54
CA GLN A 150 -23.08 36.51 -5.39
C GLN A 150 -23.73 35.54 -4.42
N ASN A 151 -23.11 34.40 -4.32
CA ASN A 151 -23.47 33.38 -3.37
C ASN A 151 -22.35 33.22 -2.33
N LEU A 152 -22.73 33.11 -1.07
CA LEU A 152 -21.82 32.94 0.04
C LEU A 152 -21.98 31.54 0.61
N SER A 153 -20.89 30.75 0.56
CA SER A 153 -20.81 29.48 1.23
C SER A 153 -20.12 29.71 2.58
N TYR A 154 -20.87 29.69 3.66
CA TYR A 154 -20.35 29.91 5.03
C TYR A 154 -20.00 28.61 5.76
N ALA A 155 -20.28 27.46 5.14
CA ALA A 155 -20.00 26.16 5.71
C ALA A 155 -18.92 25.42 4.90
N PRO A 156 -18.13 24.55 5.53
CA PRO A 156 -17.11 23.78 4.83
C PRO A 156 -17.76 22.88 3.77
N GLN A 157 -17.19 22.88 2.56
CA GLN A 157 -17.70 22.05 1.46
C GLN A 157 -17.30 20.58 1.64
N SER A 158 -16.21 20.32 2.33
CA SER A 158 -15.77 18.97 2.68
C SER A 158 -14.99 18.97 3.99
N ILE A 159 -15.11 17.88 4.71
CA ILE A 159 -14.30 17.59 5.89
C ILE A 159 -13.59 16.27 5.62
N THR A 160 -12.26 16.28 5.66
CA THR A 160 -11.43 15.10 5.45
C THR A 160 -10.55 14.87 6.67
N PHE A 161 -10.41 13.62 7.05
CA PHE A 161 -9.50 13.18 8.09
C PHE A 161 -8.74 11.96 7.61
N ASN A 162 -7.41 12.04 7.68
CA ASN A 162 -6.52 10.95 7.30
C ASN A 162 -5.68 10.55 8.49
N THR A 163 -5.54 9.26 8.70
CA THR A 163 -4.62 8.72 9.69
C THR A 163 -3.88 7.53 9.11
N ASP A 164 -2.58 7.49 9.33
CA ASP A 164 -1.70 6.43 8.87
C ASP A 164 -0.86 5.93 10.03
N LEU A 165 -0.75 4.61 10.13
CA LEU A 165 0.10 3.91 11.08
C LEU A 165 1.12 3.07 10.29
N THR A 166 2.39 3.26 10.58
CA THR A 166 3.46 2.45 10.01
C THR A 166 4.25 1.77 11.11
N ARG A 167 4.49 0.48 10.96
CA ARG A 167 5.36 -0.30 11.82
C ARG A 167 6.41 -0.99 10.97
N ASN A 168 7.67 -0.77 11.31
CA ASN A 168 8.81 -1.43 10.68
C ASN A 168 9.46 -2.39 11.67
N TYR A 169 9.89 -3.52 11.13
CA TYR A 169 10.73 -4.49 11.82
C TYR A 169 11.91 -4.79 10.92
N TYR A 170 13.09 -4.73 11.49
CA TYR A 170 14.34 -5.03 10.80
C TYR A 170 15.18 -5.98 11.65
N GLU A 171 15.72 -7.00 11.02
CA GLU A 171 16.57 -8.00 11.63
C GLU A 171 17.68 -8.36 10.64
N LEU A 172 18.92 -8.29 11.10
CA LEU A 172 20.11 -8.62 10.33
C LEU A 172 20.99 -9.57 11.15
N GLN A 173 21.44 -10.63 10.50
CA GLN A 173 22.50 -11.48 10.99
C GLN A 173 23.59 -11.59 9.92
N GLU A 174 24.75 -11.10 10.26
CA GLU A 174 25.95 -11.24 9.43
C GLU A 174 26.67 -12.54 9.75
N ARG A 175 27.47 -12.98 8.80
CA ARG A 175 28.31 -14.17 8.91
C ARG A 175 29.73 -13.73 9.19
N ASP A 176 30.37 -14.28 10.22
CA ASP A 176 31.80 -14.20 10.43
C ASP A 176 32.49 -15.13 9.42
N LEU A 177 33.33 -14.55 8.57
CA LEU A 177 34.09 -15.21 7.51
C LEU A 177 35.54 -15.46 7.95
#